data_230a755afb38f08f16839e705103baea
#
_entry.id   230a755afb38f08f16839e705103baea
#
_cell.length_a   1.000
_cell.length_b   1.000
_cell.length_c   1.000
_cell.angle_alpha   90.00
_cell.angle_beta   90.00
_cell.angle_gamma   90.00
#
_symmetry.space_group_name_H-M   'P 1'
#
loop_
_entity.id
_entity.type
_entity.pdbx_description
1 polymer ?
#
loop_
_entity_poly.entity_id
_entity_poly.type
_entity_poly.pdbx_seq_one_letter_code
_entity_poly.pdbx_strand_id
1 'polypeptide(L)'
;LYRNVHLVINEDTHIPAWGTYVTTPVVTDKYAKVSLKTSLVSPEGANKDNYRIVTQIKDKNGKVVATGENKLSVFDNALFEQEFAVANPELWSPDTPVLYTAESKVYEGNTLKDEYTTRFGIRTLEIVPGKGFFLNGKLTKFKGVCNHHDLGPLGGAVNDAAIRRQIRILKDMGCNAIRTSHNMPAPELVEACDEMGMMLMVESFDEWKSAKMANGYHKIFDEWVEKDLTNLIRHYRNNPSIVMWCIGNEVPDQWNGNNGPKLSRMLQDICHREDPTRPVTQGMDAPDAVVNNNMAAVMDVAGFNYRPHKYPENYKKLPQQIILGSETASTVSSRGVYKFPVVRQAMKKYDDHQSSSYDVEHCGWSNLPEDDWIWHEDNAWGIGEFVWTGFD
;
A
#
# COMPACT_ATOMS: atom_id res chain seq x y z
N LEU A 1 -9.50 -21.78 6.61
CA LEU A 1 -8.27 -21.06 6.30
C LEU A 1 -8.13 -20.95 4.78
N TYR A 2 -7.98 -19.74 4.27
CA TYR A 2 -7.87 -19.45 2.82
C TYR A 2 -6.51 -18.87 2.45
N ARG A 3 -5.69 -18.53 3.46
CA ARG A 3 -4.29 -18.09 3.30
C ARG A 3 -3.33 -19.13 3.86
N ASN A 4 -2.09 -19.08 3.40
CA ASN A 4 -1.04 -19.97 3.88
C ASN A 4 -0.76 -19.75 5.37
N VAL A 5 -0.48 -20.82 6.08
CA VAL A 5 -0.11 -20.81 7.50
C VAL A 5 1.24 -21.50 7.64
N HIS A 6 2.17 -20.81 8.27
CA HIS A 6 3.54 -21.30 8.46
C HIS A 6 3.84 -21.46 9.95
N LEU A 7 4.53 -22.52 10.32
CA LEU A 7 5.16 -22.68 11.62
C LEU A 7 6.63 -22.24 11.49
N VAL A 8 7.00 -21.20 12.23
CA VAL A 8 8.39 -20.73 12.31
C VAL A 8 9.01 -21.21 13.61
N ILE A 9 10.17 -21.86 13.54
CA ILE A 9 10.91 -22.36 14.70
C ILE A 9 12.22 -21.57 14.75
N ASN A 10 12.43 -20.85 15.84
CA ASN A 10 13.60 -20.02 16.07
C ASN A 10 14.35 -20.50 17.33
N GLU A 11 15.64 -20.16 17.43
CA GLU A 11 16.38 -20.19 18.68
C GLU A 11 15.87 -19.12 19.66
N ASP A 12 16.23 -19.21 20.93
CA ASP A 12 15.87 -18.20 21.95
C ASP A 12 16.39 -16.79 21.59
N THR A 13 17.47 -16.72 20.85
CA THR A 13 18.01 -15.47 20.29
C THR A 13 17.77 -15.43 18.79
N HIS A 14 16.91 -14.53 18.34
CA HIS A 14 16.54 -14.45 16.93
C HIS A 14 16.01 -13.05 16.54
N ILE A 15 15.97 -12.78 15.25
CA ILE A 15 15.23 -11.64 14.67
C ILE A 15 13.74 -12.01 14.62
N PRO A 16 12.86 -11.30 15.32
CA PRO A 16 11.43 -11.63 15.31
C PRO A 16 10.82 -11.45 13.93
N ALA A 17 9.65 -12.06 13.70
CA ALA A 17 8.88 -11.83 12.48
C ALA A 17 8.72 -10.33 12.23
N TRP A 18 9.03 -9.88 10.99
CA TRP A 18 9.03 -8.47 10.57
C TRP A 18 9.97 -7.57 11.39
N GLY A 19 10.97 -8.15 12.03
CA GLY A 19 11.93 -7.46 12.90
C GLY A 19 12.95 -6.59 12.17
N THR A 20 12.85 -6.48 10.84
CA THR A 20 13.71 -5.62 10.01
C THR A 20 12.94 -4.45 9.43
N TYR A 21 13.62 -3.31 9.27
CA TYR A 21 13.09 -2.16 8.57
C TYR A 21 14.17 -1.50 7.71
N VAL A 22 13.97 -1.52 6.41
CA VAL A 22 14.88 -0.97 5.42
C VAL A 22 14.32 0.34 4.88
N THR A 23 15.14 1.38 4.88
CA THR A 23 14.85 2.65 4.23
C THR A 23 15.98 3.10 3.31
N THR A 24 15.69 3.95 2.34
CA THR A 24 16.66 4.53 1.41
C THR A 24 16.62 6.05 1.49
N PRO A 25 17.14 6.64 2.60
CA PRO A 25 16.98 8.06 2.89
C PRO A 25 17.70 8.99 1.91
N VAL A 26 18.70 8.49 1.20
CA VAL A 26 19.41 9.24 0.15
C VAL A 26 19.55 8.34 -1.07
N VAL A 27 19.06 8.81 -2.20
CA VAL A 27 19.21 8.13 -3.50
C VAL A 27 19.62 9.14 -4.54
N THR A 28 20.73 8.82 -5.24
CA THR A 28 21.26 9.57 -6.37
C THR A 28 21.62 8.60 -7.50
N ASP A 29 21.95 9.11 -8.67
CA ASP A 29 22.40 8.27 -9.79
C ASP A 29 23.69 7.51 -9.48
N LYS A 30 24.52 8.00 -8.54
CA LYS A 30 25.83 7.43 -8.22
C LYS A 30 25.81 6.54 -7.00
N TYR A 31 24.94 6.79 -6.05
CA TYR A 31 24.87 5.98 -4.85
C TYR A 31 23.51 6.07 -4.16
N ALA A 32 23.17 5.04 -3.39
CA ALA A 32 22.08 5.07 -2.44
C ALA A 32 22.61 4.76 -1.02
N LYS A 33 22.11 5.51 -0.04
CA LYS A 33 22.26 5.17 1.36
C LYS A 33 21.11 4.24 1.74
N VAL A 34 21.44 3.03 2.16
CA VAL A 34 20.47 2.06 2.69
C VAL A 34 20.64 2.04 4.21
N SER A 35 19.57 2.32 4.95
CA SER A 35 19.52 2.20 6.40
C SER A 35 18.69 0.97 6.77
N LEU A 36 19.25 0.09 7.59
CA LEU A 36 18.60 -1.11 8.08
C LEU A 36 18.51 -1.06 9.60
N LYS A 37 17.29 -1.12 10.13
CA LYS A 37 17.01 -1.34 11.54
C LYS A 37 16.61 -2.79 11.75
N THR A 38 17.25 -3.45 12.72
CA THR A 38 17.00 -4.87 13.03
C THR A 38 16.73 -5.02 14.52
N SER A 39 15.56 -5.55 14.85
CA SER A 39 15.19 -5.92 16.22
C SER A 39 15.72 -7.30 16.56
N LEU A 40 16.09 -7.53 17.81
CA LEU A 40 16.54 -8.82 18.31
C LEU A 40 15.75 -9.22 19.55
N VAL A 41 15.26 -10.45 19.56
CA VAL A 41 14.75 -11.12 20.75
C VAL A 41 15.89 -11.93 21.37
N SER A 42 16.04 -11.88 22.69
CA SER A 42 17.03 -12.67 23.44
C SER A 42 16.46 -13.05 24.81
N PRO A 43 16.97 -14.13 25.45
CA PRO A 43 16.53 -14.51 26.78
C PRO A 43 16.72 -13.39 27.81
N GLU A 44 15.88 -13.39 28.84
CA GLU A 44 16.03 -12.48 29.97
C GLU A 44 17.37 -12.71 30.67
N GLY A 45 18.10 -11.60 30.96
CA GLY A 45 19.43 -11.67 31.57
C GLY A 45 20.59 -12.03 30.61
N ALA A 46 20.32 -12.21 29.31
CA ALA A 46 21.39 -12.42 28.33
C ALA A 46 22.37 -11.26 28.31
N ASN A 47 23.67 -11.57 28.21
CA ASN A 47 24.72 -10.55 28.07
C ASN A 47 24.71 -9.99 26.64
N LYS A 48 24.05 -8.85 26.48
CA LYS A 48 23.84 -8.19 25.17
C LYS A 48 25.16 -7.76 24.53
N ASP A 49 26.21 -7.49 25.28
CA ASP A 49 27.55 -7.10 24.75
C ASP A 49 28.20 -8.21 23.93
N ASN A 50 27.70 -9.44 24.04
CA ASN A 50 28.22 -10.59 23.33
C ASN A 50 27.59 -10.79 21.94
N TYR A 51 26.55 -10.03 21.61
CA TYR A 51 25.88 -10.13 20.32
C TYR A 51 26.48 -9.20 19.28
N ARG A 52 26.54 -9.67 18.04
CA ARG A 52 26.86 -8.89 16.86
C ARG A 52 25.96 -9.29 15.69
N ILE A 53 25.71 -8.35 14.82
CA ILE A 53 24.97 -8.59 13.58
C ILE A 53 25.88 -8.26 12.39
N VAL A 54 25.95 -9.19 11.45
CA VAL A 54 26.66 -9.03 10.18
C VAL A 54 25.63 -9.05 9.08
N THR A 55 25.56 -7.98 8.28
CA THR A 55 24.60 -7.89 7.17
C THR A 55 25.34 -7.69 5.86
N GLN A 56 24.92 -8.44 4.84
CA GLN A 56 25.35 -8.30 3.46
C GLN A 56 24.16 -7.79 2.61
N ILE A 57 24.37 -6.71 1.87
CA ILE A 57 23.44 -6.27 0.83
C ILE A 57 23.85 -6.92 -0.47
N LYS A 58 22.92 -7.63 -1.11
CA LYS A 58 23.11 -8.29 -2.40
C LYS A 58 22.22 -7.66 -3.46
N ASP A 59 22.75 -7.55 -4.67
CA ASP A 59 21.98 -7.13 -5.84
C ASP A 59 21.09 -8.27 -6.39
N LYS A 60 20.34 -7.97 -7.45
CA LYS A 60 19.43 -8.93 -8.13
C LYS A 60 20.12 -10.22 -8.63
N ASN A 61 21.44 -10.21 -8.79
CA ASN A 61 22.25 -11.35 -9.25
C ASN A 61 22.90 -12.11 -8.07
N GLY A 62 22.61 -11.71 -6.83
CA GLY A 62 23.22 -12.30 -5.62
C GLY A 62 24.63 -11.82 -5.31
N LYS A 63 25.15 -10.81 -6.05
CA LYS A 63 26.47 -10.24 -5.78
C LYS A 63 26.40 -9.33 -4.56
N VAL A 64 27.31 -9.51 -3.62
CA VAL A 64 27.46 -8.62 -2.46
C VAL A 64 27.93 -7.24 -2.94
N VAL A 65 27.14 -6.20 -2.65
CA VAL A 65 27.39 -4.80 -3.02
C VAL A 65 27.75 -3.93 -1.82
N ALA A 66 27.41 -4.37 -0.61
CA ALA A 66 27.84 -3.74 0.64
C ALA A 66 27.83 -4.75 1.80
N THR A 67 28.64 -4.51 2.80
CA THR A 67 28.70 -5.33 4.03
C THR A 67 28.87 -4.42 5.23
N GLY A 68 28.18 -4.73 6.34
CA GLY A 68 28.30 -4.05 7.61
C GLY A 68 28.30 -5.01 8.78
N GLU A 69 29.00 -4.66 9.84
CA GLU A 69 29.01 -5.38 11.11
C GLU A 69 28.79 -4.38 12.25
N ASN A 70 27.84 -4.68 13.13
CA ASN A 70 27.63 -3.92 14.36
C ASN A 70 27.65 -4.84 15.56
N LYS A 71 28.30 -4.36 16.65
CA LYS A 71 28.18 -4.95 17.97
C LYS A 71 27.07 -4.26 18.73
N LEU A 72 26.36 -5.00 19.54
CA LEU A 72 25.38 -4.43 20.42
C LEU A 72 26.13 -3.69 21.53
N SER A 73 25.93 -2.40 21.66
CA SER A 73 26.41 -1.62 22.80
C SER A 73 25.19 -1.15 23.58
N VAL A 74 24.98 -1.71 24.77
CA VAL A 74 24.00 -1.33 25.79
C VAL A 74 22.64 -0.81 25.27
N PHE A 75 21.56 -1.59 25.37
CA PHE A 75 20.28 -1.10 24.92
C PHE A 75 19.05 -1.64 25.60
N ASP A 76 18.08 -0.76 25.79
CA ASP A 76 16.76 -1.07 26.30
C ASP A 76 15.87 -1.88 25.34
N ASN A 77 16.15 -1.94 24.05
CA ASN A 77 15.26 -2.60 23.06
C ASN A 77 15.97 -3.47 22.01
N ALA A 78 17.20 -3.91 22.23
CA ALA A 78 17.94 -4.76 21.30
C ALA A 78 17.71 -4.37 19.81
N LEU A 79 17.91 -3.11 19.48
CA LEU A 79 17.77 -2.57 18.13
C LEU A 79 19.16 -2.27 17.54
N PHE A 80 19.47 -2.89 16.40
CA PHE A 80 20.67 -2.58 15.62
C PHE A 80 20.32 -1.61 14.51
N GLU A 81 21.17 -0.61 14.31
CA GLU A 81 21.07 0.28 13.15
C GLU A 81 22.34 0.15 12.32
N GLN A 82 22.18 -0.12 11.03
CA GLN A 82 23.28 -0.27 10.07
C GLN A 82 23.03 0.63 8.86
N GLU A 83 24.09 1.23 8.36
CA GLU A 83 24.05 2.05 7.15
C GLU A 83 24.99 1.49 6.09
N PHE A 84 24.51 1.43 4.87
CA PHE A 84 25.25 0.89 3.73
C PHE A 84 25.22 1.90 2.58
N ALA A 85 26.35 2.00 1.86
CA ALA A 85 26.43 2.74 0.62
C ALA A 85 26.42 1.75 -0.56
N VAL A 86 25.40 1.81 -1.39
CA VAL A 86 25.27 1.03 -2.62
C VAL A 86 25.64 1.93 -3.80
N ALA A 87 26.74 1.60 -4.47
CA ALA A 87 27.21 2.37 -5.62
C ALA A 87 26.42 2.04 -6.89
N ASN A 88 26.08 3.07 -7.69
CA ASN A 88 25.31 2.95 -8.93
C ASN A 88 24.06 2.08 -8.77
N PRO A 89 23.12 2.45 -7.88
CA PRO A 89 21.97 1.62 -7.58
C PRO A 89 21.03 1.49 -8.78
N GLU A 90 20.51 0.30 -9.01
CA GLU A 90 19.40 0.09 -9.91
C GLU A 90 18.09 0.34 -9.12
N LEU A 91 17.28 1.30 -9.58
CA LEU A 91 16.08 1.71 -8.85
C LEU A 91 14.89 0.82 -9.19
N TRP A 92 14.07 0.55 -8.16
CA TRP A 92 12.79 -0.11 -8.36
C TRP A 92 11.77 0.85 -8.98
N SER A 93 11.09 0.41 -10.02
CA SER A 93 9.93 1.08 -10.61
C SER A 93 9.00 0.04 -11.27
N PRO A 94 7.76 0.41 -11.67
CA PRO A 94 6.91 -0.47 -12.46
C PRO A 94 7.53 -1.00 -13.74
N ASP A 95 8.42 -0.23 -14.37
CA ASP A 95 9.11 -0.60 -15.60
C ASP A 95 10.39 -1.41 -15.34
N THR A 96 11.03 -1.19 -14.20
CA THR A 96 12.29 -1.84 -13.80
C THR A 96 12.21 -2.31 -12.34
N PRO A 97 11.52 -3.43 -12.05
CA PRO A 97 11.26 -3.88 -10.69
C PRO A 97 12.49 -4.59 -10.08
N VAL A 98 13.57 -3.84 -9.88
CA VAL A 98 14.82 -4.39 -9.34
C VAL A 98 14.73 -4.51 -7.83
N LEU A 99 15.07 -5.70 -7.33
CA LEU A 99 15.07 -6.03 -5.92
C LEU A 99 16.50 -6.31 -5.42
N TYR A 100 16.75 -5.89 -4.20
CA TYR A 100 17.92 -6.20 -3.40
C TYR A 100 17.55 -7.11 -2.25
N THR A 101 18.56 -7.73 -1.65
CA THR A 101 18.39 -8.56 -0.47
C THR A 101 19.39 -8.15 0.61
N ALA A 102 18.89 -7.95 1.83
CA ALA A 102 19.72 -7.83 3.04
C ALA A 102 19.71 -9.18 3.77
N GLU A 103 20.87 -9.86 3.80
CA GLU A 103 21.06 -11.08 4.57
C GLU A 103 21.75 -10.72 5.88
N SER A 104 21.03 -10.87 6.99
CA SER A 104 21.49 -10.54 8.34
C SER A 104 21.77 -11.82 9.13
N LYS A 105 22.96 -11.91 9.72
CA LYS A 105 23.39 -13.01 10.58
C LYS A 105 23.64 -12.49 11.99
N VAL A 106 23.00 -13.12 12.96
CA VAL A 106 23.15 -12.80 14.39
C VAL A 106 24.11 -13.81 15.01
N TYR A 107 25.11 -13.28 15.71
CA TYR A 107 26.09 -14.10 16.44
C TYR A 107 26.07 -13.76 17.92
N GLU A 108 26.23 -14.78 18.76
CA GLU A 108 26.62 -14.66 20.16
C GLU A 108 28.07 -15.15 20.28
N GLY A 109 29.01 -14.23 20.55
CA GLY A 109 30.43 -14.52 20.39
C GLY A 109 30.75 -14.96 18.95
N ASN A 110 31.18 -16.21 18.78
CA ASN A 110 31.45 -16.81 17.48
C ASN A 110 30.34 -17.77 17.01
N THR A 111 29.32 -17.99 17.80
CA THR A 111 28.23 -18.91 17.48
C THR A 111 27.15 -18.21 16.70
N LEU A 112 26.81 -18.71 15.51
CA LEU A 112 25.66 -18.26 14.74
C LEU A 112 24.37 -18.64 15.47
N LYS A 113 23.47 -17.67 15.69
CA LYS A 113 22.19 -17.84 16.37
C LYS A 113 21.03 -17.76 15.42
N ASP A 114 21.07 -16.85 14.45
CA ASP A 114 19.97 -16.65 13.52
C ASP A 114 20.44 -16.10 12.18
N GLU A 115 19.68 -16.40 11.13
CA GLU A 115 19.83 -15.84 9.79
C GLU A 115 18.48 -15.32 9.31
N TYR A 116 18.45 -14.05 8.89
CA TYR A 116 17.22 -13.41 8.43
C TYR A 116 17.43 -12.71 7.09
N THR A 117 16.50 -12.94 6.16
CA THR A 117 16.56 -12.39 4.81
C THR A 117 15.44 -11.35 4.63
N THR A 118 15.82 -10.15 4.21
CA THR A 118 14.89 -9.06 3.91
C THR A 118 15.04 -8.66 2.46
N ARG A 119 13.97 -8.80 1.66
CA ARG A 119 13.91 -8.27 0.29
C ARG A 119 13.47 -6.82 0.34
N PHE A 120 14.04 -5.96 -0.50
CA PHE A 120 13.68 -4.56 -0.60
C PHE A 120 14.02 -3.99 -1.98
N GLY A 121 13.53 -2.80 -2.29
CA GLY A 121 13.89 -2.04 -3.48
C GLY A 121 14.44 -0.66 -3.11
N ILE A 122 15.35 -0.15 -3.92
CA ILE A 122 15.86 1.22 -3.77
C ILE A 122 15.00 2.14 -4.63
N ARG A 123 14.35 3.11 -4.03
CA ARG A 123 13.50 4.10 -4.71
C ARG A 123 13.28 5.35 -3.86
N THR A 124 12.78 6.40 -4.50
CA THR A 124 12.26 7.60 -3.81
C THR A 124 10.78 7.78 -4.09
N LEU A 125 10.03 8.21 -3.07
CA LEU A 125 8.64 8.62 -3.16
C LEU A 125 8.53 10.05 -2.66
N GLU A 126 7.83 10.90 -3.39
CA GLU A 126 7.62 12.29 -2.99
C GLU A 126 6.22 12.74 -3.39
N ILE A 127 5.51 13.36 -2.45
CA ILE A 127 4.28 14.11 -2.72
C ILE A 127 4.61 15.59 -2.64
N VAL A 128 4.40 16.30 -3.74
CA VAL A 128 4.66 17.73 -3.81
C VAL A 128 3.34 18.48 -3.95
N PRO A 129 2.95 19.30 -2.96
CA PRO A 129 1.72 20.08 -3.02
C PRO A 129 1.54 20.82 -4.34
N GLY A 130 0.39 20.65 -4.98
CA GLY A 130 0.07 21.27 -6.26
C GLY A 130 0.81 20.74 -7.49
N LYS A 131 1.82 19.87 -7.31
CA LYS A 131 2.67 19.36 -8.40
C LYS A 131 2.52 17.86 -8.68
N GLY A 132 2.09 17.07 -7.69
CA GLY A 132 1.79 15.67 -7.90
C GLY A 132 2.63 14.68 -7.09
N PHE A 133 2.56 13.42 -7.52
CA PHE A 133 3.33 12.30 -6.98
C PHE A 133 4.53 12.00 -7.87
N PHE A 134 5.70 11.86 -7.25
CA PHE A 134 6.96 11.56 -7.95
C PHE A 134 7.53 10.23 -7.46
N LEU A 135 7.81 9.34 -8.39
CA LEU A 135 8.55 8.11 -8.18
C LEU A 135 9.94 8.26 -8.84
N ASN A 136 11.00 8.13 -8.05
CA ASN A 136 12.39 8.33 -8.53
C ASN A 136 12.60 9.68 -9.25
N GLY A 137 11.97 10.73 -8.72
CA GLY A 137 12.03 12.07 -9.31
C GLY A 137 11.19 12.27 -10.58
N LYS A 138 10.49 11.23 -11.07
CA LYS A 138 9.62 11.30 -12.25
C LYS A 138 8.16 11.50 -11.81
N LEU A 139 7.52 12.54 -12.37
CA LEU A 139 6.08 12.74 -12.18
C LEU A 139 5.31 11.50 -12.64
N THR A 140 4.54 10.92 -11.76
CA THR A 140 3.82 9.66 -11.98
C THR A 140 2.36 9.83 -11.61
N LYS A 141 1.46 9.27 -12.42
CA LYS A 141 0.03 9.20 -12.12
C LYS A 141 -0.37 7.76 -11.91
N PHE A 142 -1.24 7.55 -10.92
CA PHE A 142 -1.83 6.23 -10.72
C PHE A 142 -2.86 5.95 -11.83
N LYS A 143 -2.60 4.94 -12.63
CA LYS A 143 -3.53 4.31 -13.56
C LYS A 143 -3.91 2.98 -12.92
N GLY A 144 -4.69 3.08 -11.84
CA GLY A 144 -4.92 2.00 -10.92
C GLY A 144 -6.30 1.36 -11.08
N VAL A 145 -6.42 0.20 -10.43
CA VAL A 145 -7.70 -0.50 -10.25
C VAL A 145 -7.85 -0.92 -8.81
N CYS A 146 -9.09 -1.00 -8.34
CA CYS A 146 -9.44 -1.65 -7.09
C CYS A 146 -9.59 -3.16 -7.33
N ASN A 147 -9.01 -3.99 -6.48
CA ASN A 147 -9.22 -5.44 -6.51
C ASN A 147 -9.58 -5.96 -5.13
N HIS A 148 -10.66 -6.72 -5.04
CA HIS A 148 -10.90 -7.57 -3.87
C HIS A 148 -9.91 -8.73 -3.83
N HIS A 149 -9.73 -9.32 -2.64
CA HIS A 149 -9.02 -10.58 -2.48
C HIS A 149 -9.90 -11.73 -2.97
N ASP A 150 -10.03 -11.84 -4.28
CA ASP A 150 -10.83 -12.84 -4.97
C ASP A 150 -10.14 -13.29 -6.27
N LEU A 151 -10.22 -14.59 -6.54
CA LEU A 151 -9.63 -15.20 -7.73
C LEU A 151 -10.70 -15.89 -8.59
N GLY A 152 -11.92 -15.34 -8.62
CA GLY A 152 -13.05 -15.87 -9.38
C GLY A 152 -13.44 -17.28 -8.91
N PRO A 153 -13.36 -18.32 -9.75
CA PRO A 153 -13.74 -19.68 -9.36
C PRO A 153 -12.96 -20.27 -8.18
N LEU A 154 -11.81 -19.69 -7.82
CA LEU A 154 -11.00 -20.11 -6.69
C LEU A 154 -11.42 -19.39 -5.39
N GLY A 155 -12.29 -18.38 -5.49
CA GLY A 155 -12.73 -17.56 -4.36
C GLY A 155 -11.56 -16.90 -3.64
N GLY A 156 -11.61 -16.87 -2.31
CA GLY A 156 -10.57 -16.28 -1.47
C GLY A 156 -9.30 -17.14 -1.29
N ALA A 157 -9.19 -18.30 -1.95
CA ALA A 157 -8.00 -19.15 -1.85
C ALA A 157 -6.80 -18.50 -2.53
N VAL A 158 -5.65 -18.50 -1.84
CA VAL A 158 -4.41 -17.94 -2.41
C VAL A 158 -3.83 -18.90 -3.45
N ASN A 159 -3.62 -18.39 -4.67
CA ASN A 159 -2.97 -19.11 -5.76
C ASN A 159 -2.02 -18.16 -6.50
N ASP A 160 -0.72 -18.38 -6.35
CA ASP A 160 0.33 -17.53 -6.93
C ASP A 160 0.20 -17.37 -8.45
N ALA A 161 -0.05 -18.45 -9.18
CA ALA A 161 -0.18 -18.40 -10.63
C ALA A 161 -1.39 -17.56 -11.09
N ALA A 162 -2.52 -17.63 -10.36
CA ALA A 162 -3.71 -16.82 -10.64
C ALA A 162 -3.46 -15.34 -10.32
N ILE A 163 -2.81 -15.03 -9.19
CA ILE A 163 -2.43 -13.67 -8.81
C ILE A 163 -1.51 -13.06 -9.88
N ARG A 164 -0.46 -13.76 -10.26
CA ARG A 164 0.49 -13.29 -11.30
C ARG A 164 -0.20 -13.11 -12.67
N ARG A 165 -1.17 -13.96 -12.97
CA ARG A 165 -1.99 -13.79 -14.18
C ARG A 165 -2.81 -12.51 -14.14
N GLN A 166 -3.47 -12.19 -13.02
CA GLN A 166 -4.22 -10.94 -12.85
C GLN A 166 -3.29 -9.73 -13.04
N ILE A 167 -2.14 -9.69 -12.36
CA ILE A 167 -1.17 -8.59 -12.48
C ILE A 167 -0.70 -8.43 -13.92
N ARG A 168 -0.40 -9.51 -14.63
CA ARG A 168 0.03 -9.45 -16.04
C ARG A 168 -1.05 -8.83 -16.93
N ILE A 169 -2.30 -9.26 -16.78
CA ILE A 169 -3.43 -8.73 -17.56
C ILE A 169 -3.61 -7.23 -17.27
N LEU A 170 -3.54 -6.81 -16.03
CA LEU A 170 -3.63 -5.40 -15.65
C LEU A 170 -2.50 -4.58 -16.26
N LYS A 171 -1.26 -5.08 -16.22
CA LYS A 171 -0.11 -4.42 -16.87
C LYS A 171 -0.29 -4.33 -18.38
N ASP A 172 -0.73 -5.40 -19.03
CA ASP A 172 -0.98 -5.43 -20.48
C ASP A 172 -2.07 -4.44 -20.89
N MET A 173 -3.04 -4.17 -20.01
CA MET A 173 -4.06 -3.13 -20.18
C MET A 173 -3.54 -1.71 -19.96
N GLY A 174 -2.34 -1.55 -19.38
CA GLY A 174 -1.73 -0.24 -19.09
C GLY A 174 -1.86 0.23 -17.63
N CYS A 175 -2.37 -0.61 -16.74
CA CYS A 175 -2.38 -0.32 -15.31
C CYS A 175 -0.96 -0.33 -14.73
N ASN A 176 -0.73 0.55 -13.78
CA ASN A 176 0.52 0.63 -13.02
C ASN A 176 0.35 0.50 -11.50
N ALA A 177 -0.90 0.39 -11.02
CA ALA A 177 -1.22 0.34 -9.61
C ALA A 177 -2.46 -0.52 -9.29
N ILE A 178 -2.49 -1.09 -8.08
CA ILE A 178 -3.64 -1.80 -7.50
C ILE A 178 -3.92 -1.22 -6.11
N ARG A 179 -5.19 -0.96 -5.80
CA ARG A 179 -5.69 -0.75 -4.44
C ARG A 179 -6.24 -2.08 -3.91
N THR A 180 -5.77 -2.50 -2.75
CA THR A 180 -6.24 -3.73 -2.11
C THR A 180 -7.54 -3.46 -1.34
N SER A 181 -8.66 -3.57 -2.03
CA SER A 181 -10.00 -3.26 -1.52
C SER A 181 -10.55 -4.44 -0.71
N HIS A 182 -11.06 -4.31 0.45
CA HIS A 182 -10.89 -3.21 1.41
C HIS A 182 -10.29 -3.81 2.66
N ASN A 183 -9.15 -4.48 2.52
CA ASN A 183 -8.47 -5.19 3.61
C ASN A 183 -7.00 -5.51 3.28
N MET A 184 -6.30 -6.03 4.27
CA MET A 184 -4.91 -6.46 4.18
C MET A 184 -4.72 -7.51 3.05
N PRO A 185 -3.79 -7.29 2.10
CA PRO A 185 -3.51 -8.23 1.01
C PRO A 185 -2.88 -9.53 1.50
N ALA A 186 -2.89 -10.56 0.65
CA ALA A 186 -2.07 -11.75 0.84
C ALA A 186 -0.59 -11.42 0.54
N PRO A 187 0.38 -12.02 1.24
CA PRO A 187 1.81 -11.83 0.98
C PRO A 187 2.18 -12.10 -0.47
N GLU A 188 1.61 -13.12 -1.07
CA GLU A 188 1.85 -13.53 -2.47
C GLU A 188 1.47 -12.44 -3.47
N LEU A 189 0.44 -11.64 -3.19
CA LEU A 189 0.10 -10.48 -4.03
C LEU A 189 1.17 -9.40 -3.95
N VAL A 190 1.62 -9.08 -2.73
CA VAL A 190 2.63 -8.03 -2.51
C VAL A 190 3.97 -8.44 -3.14
N GLU A 191 4.40 -9.68 -2.92
CA GLU A 191 5.63 -10.22 -3.51
C GLU A 191 5.57 -10.23 -5.04
N ALA A 192 4.46 -10.65 -5.62
CA ALA A 192 4.27 -10.62 -7.06
C ALA A 192 4.28 -9.19 -7.63
N CYS A 193 3.72 -8.21 -6.91
CA CYS A 193 3.78 -6.80 -7.28
C CYS A 193 5.21 -6.23 -7.20
N ASP A 194 5.98 -6.62 -6.19
CA ASP A 194 7.40 -6.26 -6.09
C ASP A 194 8.21 -6.76 -7.28
N GLU A 195 7.99 -8.03 -7.68
CA GLU A 195 8.73 -8.72 -8.74
C GLU A 195 8.29 -8.32 -10.15
N MET A 196 7.02 -8.04 -10.32
CA MET A 196 6.44 -7.74 -11.63
C MET A 196 6.33 -6.23 -11.91
N GLY A 197 6.58 -5.39 -10.90
CA GLY A 197 6.50 -3.94 -11.05
C GLY A 197 5.06 -3.42 -11.11
N MET A 198 4.30 -3.59 -10.04
CA MET A 198 2.96 -3.02 -9.88
C MET A 198 2.93 -2.25 -8.56
N MET A 199 2.62 -0.97 -8.61
CA MET A 199 2.48 -0.17 -7.38
C MET A 199 1.26 -0.64 -6.58
N LEU A 200 1.34 -0.52 -5.25
CA LEU A 200 0.25 -0.87 -4.35
C LEU A 200 -0.13 0.31 -3.46
N MET A 201 -1.41 0.58 -3.38
CA MET A 201 -2.06 1.27 -2.28
C MET A 201 -2.68 0.20 -1.38
N VAL A 202 -2.01 -0.07 -0.26
CA VAL A 202 -2.44 -1.14 0.66
C VAL A 202 -3.44 -0.59 1.65
N GLU A 203 -4.62 -1.19 1.67
CA GLU A 203 -5.72 -0.80 2.54
C GLU A 203 -5.86 -1.75 3.73
N SER A 204 -6.20 -1.17 4.89
CA SER A 204 -6.30 -1.91 6.14
C SER A 204 -7.73 -2.31 6.51
N PHE A 205 -8.68 -1.36 6.43
CA PHE A 205 -10.02 -1.52 6.99
C PHE A 205 -11.11 -0.99 6.05
N ASP A 206 -12.22 -1.73 5.96
CA ASP A 206 -13.45 -1.25 5.33
C ASP A 206 -14.42 -0.58 6.34
N GLU A 207 -14.18 -0.78 7.63
CA GLU A 207 -15.03 -0.29 8.72
C GLU A 207 -14.17 0.08 9.92
N TRP A 208 -14.53 1.18 10.60
CA TRP A 208 -13.89 1.56 11.85
C TRP A 208 -14.81 1.33 13.05
N LYS A 209 -15.02 2.38 13.87
CA LYS A 209 -15.79 2.33 15.11
C LYS A 209 -17.29 2.36 14.87
N SER A 210 -17.72 3.01 13.82
CA SER A 210 -19.14 3.05 13.40
C SER A 210 -19.43 1.90 12.44
N ALA A 211 -20.49 1.14 12.74
CA ALA A 211 -20.85 -0.07 12.02
C ALA A 211 -21.29 0.19 10.57
N LYS A 212 -20.70 -0.52 9.60
CA LYS A 212 -21.27 -0.75 8.28
C LYS A 212 -22.17 -1.99 8.27
N MET A 213 -21.71 -3.04 8.94
CA MET A 213 -22.36 -4.35 8.97
C MET A 213 -22.57 -4.83 10.41
N ALA A 214 -23.64 -5.60 10.64
CA ALA A 214 -23.99 -6.08 11.99
C ALA A 214 -22.89 -6.89 12.68
N ASN A 215 -22.05 -7.59 11.91
CA ASN A 215 -20.92 -8.39 12.41
C ASN A 215 -19.58 -7.89 11.90
N GLY A 216 -19.43 -6.57 11.76
CA GLY A 216 -18.25 -5.94 11.25
C GLY A 216 -17.12 -5.72 12.28
N TYR A 217 -16.06 -5.07 11.82
CA TYR A 217 -14.84 -4.80 12.58
C TYR A 217 -15.07 -3.85 13.77
N HIS A 218 -16.11 -3.01 13.74
CA HIS A 218 -16.47 -2.10 14.83
C HIS A 218 -16.56 -2.79 16.20
N LYS A 219 -16.92 -4.09 16.23
CA LYS A 219 -17.04 -4.86 17.47
C LYS A 219 -15.73 -5.08 18.20
N ILE A 220 -14.62 -5.08 17.46
CA ILE A 220 -13.29 -5.36 17.99
C ILE A 220 -12.33 -4.18 17.76
N PHE A 221 -12.81 -3.07 17.18
CA PHE A 221 -11.99 -1.93 16.78
C PHE A 221 -11.12 -1.42 17.91
N ASP A 222 -11.69 -1.12 19.07
CA ASP A 222 -10.95 -0.52 20.19
C ASP A 222 -9.83 -1.44 20.75
N GLU A 223 -9.99 -2.75 20.61
CA GLU A 223 -9.00 -3.72 21.08
C GLU A 223 -7.91 -4.04 20.04
N TRP A 224 -8.29 -4.09 18.76
CA TRP A 224 -7.45 -4.68 17.71
C TRP A 224 -6.86 -3.69 16.73
N VAL A 225 -7.44 -2.52 16.55
CA VAL A 225 -7.06 -1.59 15.48
C VAL A 225 -5.58 -1.23 15.47
N GLU A 226 -4.99 -0.96 16.64
CA GLU A 226 -3.56 -0.63 16.74
C GLU A 226 -2.68 -1.86 16.45
N LYS A 227 -3.06 -3.03 16.96
CA LYS A 227 -2.35 -4.29 16.73
C LYS A 227 -2.35 -4.65 15.24
N ASP A 228 -3.53 -4.60 14.62
CA ASP A 228 -3.71 -5.01 13.23
C ASP A 228 -3.01 -4.05 12.28
N LEU A 229 -3.15 -2.74 12.48
CA LEU A 229 -2.48 -1.75 11.63
C LEU A 229 -0.96 -1.78 11.79
N THR A 230 -0.46 -1.90 13.03
CA THR A 230 0.98 -2.06 13.30
C THR A 230 1.53 -3.32 12.61
N ASN A 231 0.84 -4.45 12.73
CA ASN A 231 1.25 -5.70 12.11
C ASN A 231 1.23 -5.63 10.58
N LEU A 232 0.18 -5.03 10.00
CA LEU A 232 0.10 -4.78 8.55
C LEU A 232 1.35 -4.03 8.05
N ILE A 233 1.66 -2.90 8.69
CA ILE A 233 2.76 -2.03 8.25
C ILE A 233 4.10 -2.73 8.45
N ARG A 234 4.36 -3.33 9.60
CA ARG A 234 5.61 -4.06 9.87
C ARG A 234 5.83 -5.21 8.91
N HIS A 235 4.76 -5.93 8.56
CA HIS A 235 4.83 -7.02 7.59
C HIS A 235 5.32 -6.52 6.23
N TYR A 236 4.81 -5.37 5.76
CA TYR A 236 4.99 -4.97 4.37
C TYR A 236 5.86 -3.72 4.15
N ARG A 237 6.33 -3.04 5.19
CA ARG A 237 7.09 -1.78 5.05
C ARG A 237 8.41 -1.90 4.27
N ASN A 238 8.93 -3.12 4.06
CA ASN A 238 10.12 -3.36 3.25
C ASN A 238 9.81 -3.59 1.76
N ASN A 239 8.54 -3.78 1.39
CA ASN A 239 8.12 -4.07 0.02
C ASN A 239 8.08 -2.78 -0.83
N PRO A 240 8.90 -2.67 -1.90
CA PRO A 240 8.99 -1.44 -2.67
C PRO A 240 7.75 -1.13 -3.51
N SER A 241 6.93 -2.13 -3.86
CA SER A 241 5.69 -1.93 -4.59
C SER A 241 4.68 -1.09 -3.81
N ILE A 242 4.70 -1.14 -2.48
CA ILE A 242 3.79 -0.34 -1.66
C ILE A 242 4.26 1.11 -1.66
N VAL A 243 3.44 1.99 -2.18
CA VAL A 243 3.73 3.42 -2.33
C VAL A 243 2.83 4.31 -1.47
N MET A 244 1.77 3.74 -0.89
CA MET A 244 0.79 4.46 -0.08
C MET A 244 0.07 3.50 0.88
N TRP A 245 -0.21 3.96 2.10
CA TRP A 245 -1.09 3.28 3.04
C TRP A 245 -2.49 3.89 2.96
N CYS A 246 -3.53 3.03 2.92
CA CYS A 246 -4.92 3.45 2.99
C CYS A 246 -5.55 2.94 4.29
N ILE A 247 -6.06 3.84 5.12
CA ILE A 247 -6.51 3.51 6.47
C ILE A 247 -8.00 3.20 6.59
N GLY A 248 -8.76 3.35 5.51
CA GLY A 248 -10.20 3.05 5.54
C GLY A 248 -10.91 3.34 4.25
N ASN A 249 -12.07 2.69 4.07
CA ASN A 249 -12.96 2.87 2.95
C ASN A 249 -14.36 3.26 3.40
N GLU A 250 -14.86 4.41 2.92
CA GLU A 250 -16.25 4.87 3.09
C GLU A 250 -16.80 4.64 4.50
N VAL A 251 -15.95 4.86 5.50
CA VAL A 251 -16.28 4.58 6.90
C VAL A 251 -17.42 5.49 7.35
N PRO A 252 -18.45 4.97 8.05
CA PRO A 252 -19.54 5.82 8.53
C PRO A 252 -19.09 6.91 9.50
N ASP A 253 -17.91 6.77 10.10
CA ASP A 253 -17.28 7.77 10.97
C ASP A 253 -17.02 9.11 10.25
N GLN A 254 -16.98 9.15 8.92
CA GLN A 254 -16.87 10.40 8.15
C GLN A 254 -18.03 11.38 8.37
N TRP A 255 -19.18 10.88 8.78
CA TRP A 255 -20.35 11.69 9.13
C TRP A 255 -20.32 12.20 10.58
N ASN A 256 -19.40 11.67 11.39
CA ASN A 256 -19.24 12.04 12.79
C ASN A 256 -18.19 13.15 12.93
N GLY A 257 -18.64 14.41 12.85
CA GLY A 257 -17.81 15.59 12.75
C GLY A 257 -16.73 15.78 13.81
N ASN A 258 -16.87 15.17 14.99
CA ASN A 258 -15.88 15.26 16.07
C ASN A 258 -14.97 14.04 16.17
N ASN A 259 -15.47 12.84 15.88
CA ASN A 259 -14.74 11.60 16.06
C ASN A 259 -14.00 11.18 14.78
N GLY A 260 -14.59 11.38 13.61
CA GLY A 260 -13.98 11.01 12.33
C GLY A 260 -12.55 11.56 12.17
N PRO A 261 -12.34 12.90 12.28
CA PRO A 261 -10.99 13.47 12.20
C PRO A 261 -10.01 12.96 13.25
N LYS A 262 -10.48 12.65 14.47
CA LYS A 262 -9.64 12.10 15.55
C LYS A 262 -9.20 10.68 15.25
N LEU A 263 -10.10 9.84 14.73
CA LEU A 263 -9.78 8.47 14.33
C LEU A 263 -8.83 8.47 13.13
N SER A 264 -9.09 9.31 12.13
CA SER A 264 -8.16 9.49 10.99
C SER A 264 -6.76 9.89 11.46
N ARG A 265 -6.64 10.86 12.39
CA ARG A 265 -5.36 11.27 12.97
C ARG A 265 -4.67 10.12 13.68
N MET A 266 -5.39 9.42 14.55
CA MET A 266 -4.85 8.28 15.30
C MET A 266 -4.30 7.20 14.37
N LEU A 267 -5.04 6.82 13.33
CA LEU A 267 -4.63 5.77 12.40
C LEU A 267 -3.44 6.23 11.52
N GLN A 268 -3.45 7.48 11.07
CA GLN A 268 -2.31 8.05 10.34
C GLN A 268 -1.06 8.12 11.22
N ASP A 269 -1.19 8.50 12.49
CA ASP A 269 -0.05 8.56 13.42
C ASP A 269 0.56 7.17 13.67
N ILE A 270 -0.26 6.11 13.70
CA ILE A 270 0.24 4.72 13.73
C ILE A 270 1.04 4.40 12.46
N CYS A 271 0.51 4.77 11.28
CA CYS A 271 1.22 4.57 10.02
C CYS A 271 2.58 5.29 10.02
N HIS A 272 2.61 6.56 10.38
CA HIS A 272 3.85 7.34 10.41
C HIS A 272 4.84 6.85 11.48
N ARG A 273 4.37 6.34 12.60
CA ARG A 273 5.23 5.74 13.62
C ARG A 273 5.95 4.49 13.11
N GLU A 274 5.24 3.63 12.39
CA GLU A 274 5.77 2.36 11.90
C GLU A 274 6.50 2.48 10.55
N ASP A 275 6.09 3.45 9.72
CA ASP A 275 6.68 3.74 8.41
C ASP A 275 6.45 5.20 7.97
N PRO A 276 7.34 6.12 8.36
CA PRO A 276 7.26 7.53 7.96
C PRO A 276 7.63 7.80 6.49
N THR A 277 7.96 6.78 5.70
CA THR A 277 8.45 6.94 4.33
C THR A 277 7.35 6.93 3.28
N ARG A 278 6.13 6.56 3.65
CA ARG A 278 4.98 6.47 2.73
C ARG A 278 3.85 7.40 3.17
N PRO A 279 3.19 8.08 2.22
CA PRO A 279 2.02 8.87 2.52
C PRO A 279 0.83 7.97 2.92
N VAL A 280 -0.09 8.57 3.67
CA VAL A 280 -1.33 7.94 4.14
C VAL A 280 -2.52 8.61 3.49
N THR A 281 -3.47 7.80 3.06
CA THR A 281 -4.75 8.21 2.49
C THR A 281 -5.92 7.43 3.09
N GLN A 282 -7.12 7.78 2.65
CA GLN A 282 -8.37 7.12 3.00
C GLN A 282 -9.36 7.29 1.84
N GLY A 283 -10.16 6.27 1.56
CA GLY A 283 -11.25 6.35 0.58
C GLY A 283 -12.50 7.01 1.19
N MET A 284 -12.84 8.21 0.74
CA MET A 284 -13.94 9.01 1.31
C MET A 284 -15.00 9.31 0.24
N ASP A 285 -16.27 8.88 0.45
CA ASP A 285 -17.38 9.09 -0.49
C ASP A 285 -18.28 10.28 -0.15
N ALA A 286 -18.03 10.95 0.98
CA ALA A 286 -18.78 12.11 1.47
C ALA A 286 -17.96 13.41 1.44
N PRO A 287 -17.53 13.91 0.24
CA PRO A 287 -16.53 14.98 0.12
C PRO A 287 -16.92 16.26 0.87
N ASP A 288 -18.18 16.66 0.86
CA ASP A 288 -18.62 17.87 1.58
C ASP A 288 -18.49 17.70 3.11
N ALA A 289 -18.85 16.53 3.64
CA ALA A 289 -18.75 16.26 5.07
C ALA A 289 -17.29 16.23 5.55
N VAL A 290 -16.43 15.48 4.84
CA VAL A 290 -15.03 15.28 5.25
C VAL A 290 -14.15 16.51 5.05
N VAL A 291 -14.50 17.39 4.12
CA VAL A 291 -13.83 18.69 3.96
C VAL A 291 -14.30 19.66 5.05
N ASN A 292 -15.61 19.73 5.33
CA ASN A 292 -16.15 20.64 6.32
C ASN A 292 -15.77 20.29 7.76
N ASN A 293 -15.60 19.02 8.08
CA ASN A 293 -15.18 18.57 9.41
C ASN A 293 -13.64 18.40 9.55
N ASN A 294 -12.87 18.73 8.51
CA ASN A 294 -11.42 18.61 8.42
C ASN A 294 -10.88 17.16 8.41
N MET A 295 -11.68 16.15 8.23
CA MET A 295 -11.22 14.76 8.15
C MET A 295 -10.28 14.55 6.95
N ALA A 296 -10.65 15.09 5.78
CA ALA A 296 -9.81 15.04 4.59
C ALA A 296 -8.50 15.83 4.74
N ALA A 297 -8.51 16.92 5.52
CA ALA A 297 -7.32 17.74 5.76
C ALA A 297 -6.29 17.07 6.70
N VAL A 298 -6.68 16.01 7.40
CA VAL A 298 -5.76 15.21 8.24
C VAL A 298 -4.81 14.37 7.38
N MET A 299 -5.28 13.86 6.24
CA MET A 299 -4.55 12.92 5.40
C MET A 299 -3.38 13.58 4.66
N ASP A 300 -2.29 12.83 4.45
CA ASP A 300 -1.19 13.28 3.57
C ASP A 300 -1.68 13.45 2.14
N VAL A 301 -2.59 12.57 1.71
CA VAL A 301 -3.25 12.60 0.40
C VAL A 301 -4.75 12.48 0.61
N ALA A 302 -5.52 13.43 0.09
CA ALA A 302 -6.98 13.36 0.13
C ALA A 302 -7.48 12.38 -0.94
N GLY A 303 -7.96 11.21 -0.52
CA GLY A 303 -8.57 10.19 -1.36
C GLY A 303 -10.09 10.34 -1.39
N PHE A 304 -10.66 10.49 -2.59
CA PHE A 304 -12.10 10.55 -2.76
C PHE A 304 -12.59 9.38 -3.61
N ASN A 305 -13.66 8.75 -3.11
CA ASN A 305 -14.42 7.79 -3.86
C ASN A 305 -15.49 8.53 -4.65
N TYR A 306 -15.41 8.44 -5.99
CA TYR A 306 -16.34 9.11 -6.90
C TYR A 306 -16.36 10.65 -6.74
N ARG A 307 -17.38 11.32 -7.24
CA ARG A 307 -17.64 12.78 -7.13
C ARG A 307 -16.51 13.67 -7.70
N PRO A 308 -15.92 13.37 -8.88
CA PRO A 308 -14.79 14.15 -9.42
C PRO A 308 -15.15 15.62 -9.66
N HIS A 309 -16.42 15.94 -9.90
CA HIS A 309 -16.88 17.32 -10.03
C HIS A 309 -16.62 18.20 -8.79
N LYS A 310 -16.33 17.58 -7.62
CA LYS A 310 -15.94 18.29 -6.39
C LYS A 310 -14.44 18.56 -6.29
N TYR A 311 -13.61 17.92 -7.11
CA TYR A 311 -12.15 18.00 -7.00
C TYR A 311 -11.61 19.43 -7.06
N PRO A 312 -12.01 20.30 -8.02
CA PRO A 312 -11.48 21.67 -8.10
C PRO A 312 -11.79 22.53 -6.89
N GLU A 313 -12.96 22.35 -6.28
CA GLU A 313 -13.38 23.05 -5.07
C GLU A 313 -12.60 22.54 -3.85
N ASN A 314 -12.52 21.22 -3.70
CA ASN A 314 -11.85 20.57 -2.58
C ASN A 314 -10.35 20.85 -2.61
N TYR A 315 -9.71 20.79 -3.78
CA TYR A 315 -8.30 21.15 -3.96
C TYR A 315 -7.95 22.52 -3.36
N LYS A 316 -8.83 23.52 -3.55
CA LYS A 316 -8.60 24.87 -3.03
C LYS A 316 -8.74 24.98 -1.51
N LYS A 317 -9.52 24.09 -0.90
CA LYS A 317 -9.79 24.07 0.55
C LYS A 317 -8.80 23.24 1.33
N LEU A 318 -8.19 22.25 0.70
CA LEU A 318 -7.33 21.27 1.36
C LEU A 318 -5.87 21.75 1.46
N PRO A 319 -5.25 21.69 2.65
CA PRO A 319 -3.90 22.21 2.89
C PRO A 319 -2.82 21.45 2.11
N GLN A 320 -2.99 20.14 1.89
CA GLN A 320 -2.05 19.30 1.16
C GLN A 320 -2.06 19.52 -0.36
N GLN A 321 -3.12 20.15 -0.90
CA GLN A 321 -3.25 20.48 -2.33
C GLN A 321 -2.95 19.30 -3.27
N ILE A 322 -3.39 18.11 -2.90
CA ILE A 322 -3.26 16.85 -3.65
C ILE A 322 -4.57 16.09 -3.53
N ILE A 323 -5.07 15.57 -4.64
CA ILE A 323 -6.27 14.73 -4.69
C ILE A 323 -5.95 13.43 -5.42
N LEU A 324 -6.45 12.34 -4.85
CA LEU A 324 -6.46 11.00 -5.42
C LEU A 324 -7.90 10.54 -5.64
N GLY A 325 -8.21 10.01 -6.80
CA GLY A 325 -9.40 9.20 -7.01
C GLY A 325 -9.19 7.82 -6.40
N SER A 326 -9.51 7.68 -5.10
CA SER A 326 -9.27 6.41 -4.39
C SER A 326 -10.20 5.29 -4.87
N GLU A 327 -11.38 5.65 -5.39
CA GLU A 327 -12.29 4.75 -6.09
C GLU A 327 -13.11 5.54 -7.11
N THR A 328 -13.11 5.10 -8.37
CA THR A 328 -13.74 5.85 -9.47
C THR A 328 -14.48 4.93 -10.42
N ALA A 329 -15.17 5.51 -11.37
CA ALA A 329 -15.90 4.88 -12.46
C ALA A 329 -17.09 4.01 -12.00
N SER A 330 -16.96 2.72 -11.72
CA SER A 330 -18.07 1.75 -11.59
C SER A 330 -18.92 1.69 -12.87
N THR A 331 -18.24 1.54 -13.99
CA THR A 331 -18.84 1.31 -15.30
C THR A 331 -19.30 -0.13 -15.39
N VAL A 332 -20.49 -0.36 -15.90
CA VAL A 332 -21.08 -1.69 -16.00
C VAL A 332 -21.22 -2.13 -17.44
N SER A 333 -20.83 -3.36 -17.73
CA SER A 333 -21.00 -3.96 -19.06
C SER A 333 -21.19 -5.48 -18.98
N SER A 334 -21.92 -6.03 -19.94
CA SER A 334 -22.11 -7.47 -20.11
C SER A 334 -21.53 -7.91 -21.44
N ARG A 335 -20.49 -8.73 -21.37
CA ARG A 335 -19.75 -9.18 -22.55
C ARG A 335 -20.65 -9.81 -23.62
N GLY A 336 -20.58 -9.28 -24.85
CA GLY A 336 -21.31 -9.79 -26.00
C GLY A 336 -22.80 -9.41 -26.05
N VAL A 337 -23.27 -8.56 -25.15
CA VAL A 337 -24.64 -8.04 -25.16
C VAL A 337 -24.66 -6.62 -25.71
N TYR A 338 -25.49 -6.34 -26.69
CA TYR A 338 -25.55 -5.06 -27.38
C TYR A 338 -26.96 -4.49 -27.26
N LYS A 339 -27.12 -3.40 -26.55
CA LYS A 339 -28.41 -2.70 -26.36
C LYS A 339 -28.47 -1.45 -27.24
N PHE A 340 -29.64 -1.20 -27.80
CA PHE A 340 -29.88 -0.06 -28.68
C PHE A 340 -31.07 0.77 -28.18
N PRO A 341 -31.07 2.10 -28.39
CA PRO A 341 -29.97 2.90 -28.93
C PRO A 341 -28.75 2.92 -28.01
N VAL A 342 -27.54 3.12 -28.56
CA VAL A 342 -26.34 3.32 -27.76
C VAL A 342 -26.40 4.71 -27.11
N VAL A 343 -26.53 4.75 -25.81
CA VAL A 343 -26.71 6.01 -25.05
C VAL A 343 -25.87 5.95 -23.77
N ARG A 344 -25.12 7.02 -23.50
CA ARG A 344 -24.45 7.21 -22.20
C ARG A 344 -25.51 7.46 -21.13
N GLN A 345 -25.57 6.63 -20.13
CA GLN A 345 -26.59 6.74 -19.08
C GLN A 345 -26.18 6.01 -17.80
N ALA A 346 -26.78 6.41 -16.70
CA ALA A 346 -26.76 5.61 -15.49
C ALA A 346 -27.38 4.22 -15.77
N MET A 347 -26.89 3.19 -15.07
CA MET A 347 -27.30 1.80 -15.24
C MET A 347 -28.83 1.67 -15.28
N LYS A 348 -29.32 1.08 -16.35
CA LYS A 348 -30.73 0.75 -16.55
C LYS A 348 -30.97 -0.71 -16.16
N LYS A 349 -32.12 -0.98 -15.54
CA LYS A 349 -32.58 -2.35 -15.36
C LYS A 349 -33.18 -2.86 -16.64
N TYR A 350 -32.63 -3.95 -17.18
CA TYR A 350 -33.15 -4.67 -18.31
C TYR A 350 -33.77 -5.98 -17.85
N ASP A 351 -34.79 -6.50 -18.59
CA ASP A 351 -35.51 -7.71 -18.22
C ASP A 351 -34.60 -8.96 -18.20
N ASP A 352 -33.55 -8.96 -19.03
CA ASP A 352 -32.54 -10.02 -19.11
C ASP A 352 -31.38 -9.84 -18.09
N HIS A 353 -31.45 -8.83 -17.22
CA HIS A 353 -30.42 -8.51 -16.23
C HIS A 353 -29.00 -8.31 -16.81
N GLN A 354 -28.90 -7.91 -18.08
CA GLN A 354 -27.63 -7.67 -18.76
C GLN A 354 -27.50 -6.20 -19.15
N SER A 355 -26.32 -5.61 -18.94
CA SER A 355 -25.95 -4.28 -19.42
C SER A 355 -25.44 -4.33 -20.87
N SER A 356 -25.31 -3.16 -21.50
CA SER A 356 -24.70 -3.09 -22.83
C SER A 356 -23.19 -3.32 -22.78
N SER A 357 -22.66 -4.03 -23.78
CA SER A 357 -21.22 -4.25 -23.98
C SER A 357 -20.50 -3.01 -24.55
N TYR A 358 -21.20 -1.92 -24.79
CA TYR A 358 -20.62 -0.69 -25.34
C TYR A 358 -19.90 0.19 -24.32
N ASP A 359 -19.89 -0.20 -23.05
CA ASP A 359 -19.21 0.56 -21.99
C ASP A 359 -19.72 1.99 -21.82
N VAL A 360 -21.03 2.16 -21.97
CA VAL A 360 -21.74 3.46 -21.92
C VAL A 360 -22.66 3.60 -20.73
N GLU A 361 -22.68 2.59 -19.86
CA GLU A 361 -23.53 2.55 -18.67
C GLU A 361 -22.66 2.53 -17.42
N HIS A 362 -23.08 3.25 -16.39
CA HIS A 362 -22.39 3.34 -15.11
C HIS A 362 -23.37 3.26 -13.95
N CYS A 363 -22.92 2.95 -12.75
CA CYS A 363 -23.75 3.00 -11.55
C CYS A 363 -24.27 4.41 -11.28
N GLY A 364 -25.41 4.53 -10.59
CA GLY A 364 -26.05 5.82 -10.37
C GLY A 364 -25.24 6.83 -9.54
N TRP A 365 -24.22 6.37 -8.83
CA TRP A 365 -23.31 7.19 -8.02
C TRP A 365 -21.98 7.50 -8.71
N SER A 366 -21.74 7.00 -9.92
CA SER A 366 -20.46 7.04 -10.62
C SER A 366 -20.56 7.66 -12.01
N ASN A 367 -19.46 7.59 -12.75
CA ASN A 367 -19.33 8.09 -14.13
C ASN A 367 -18.66 7.04 -15.00
N LEU A 368 -18.43 7.36 -16.28
CA LEU A 368 -17.55 6.57 -17.15
C LEU A 368 -16.08 6.89 -16.83
N PRO A 369 -15.14 5.95 -17.09
CA PRO A 369 -13.73 6.13 -16.73
C PRO A 369 -13.09 7.38 -17.31
N GLU A 370 -13.41 7.75 -18.55
CA GLU A 370 -12.88 8.97 -19.19
C GLU A 370 -13.39 10.26 -18.55
N ASP A 371 -14.58 10.27 -17.96
CA ASP A 371 -15.14 11.43 -17.26
C ASP A 371 -14.41 11.67 -15.92
N ASP A 372 -13.87 10.61 -15.33
CA ASP A 372 -13.09 10.69 -14.09
C ASP A 372 -11.62 10.99 -14.39
N TRP A 373 -11.03 10.32 -15.40
CA TRP A 373 -9.60 10.45 -15.72
C TRP A 373 -9.20 11.86 -16.12
N ILE A 374 -10.04 12.61 -16.83
CA ILE A 374 -9.73 13.97 -17.30
C ILE A 374 -9.31 14.92 -16.16
N TRP A 375 -9.86 14.73 -14.96
CA TRP A 375 -9.50 15.54 -13.79
C TRP A 375 -8.06 15.29 -13.33
N HIS A 376 -7.55 14.11 -13.58
CA HIS A 376 -6.19 13.72 -13.25
C HIS A 376 -5.22 14.06 -14.40
N GLU A 377 -5.64 13.90 -15.65
CA GLU A 377 -4.80 14.20 -16.80
C GLU A 377 -4.49 15.70 -16.90
N ASP A 378 -5.49 16.54 -16.78
CA ASP A 378 -5.37 17.99 -16.97
C ASP A 378 -4.81 18.74 -15.75
N ASN A 379 -4.72 18.09 -14.59
CA ASN A 379 -4.32 18.74 -13.34
C ASN A 379 -3.15 18.04 -12.67
N ALA A 380 -2.07 18.77 -12.40
CA ALA A 380 -0.89 18.23 -11.72
C ALA A 380 -1.21 17.74 -10.29
N TRP A 381 -2.11 18.43 -9.59
CA TRP A 381 -2.55 18.08 -8.24
C TRP A 381 -3.44 16.82 -8.17
N GLY A 382 -4.00 16.39 -9.28
CA GLY A 382 -4.70 15.11 -9.39
C GLY A 382 -3.71 13.99 -9.68
N ILE A 383 -3.40 13.15 -8.70
CA ILE A 383 -2.30 12.17 -8.81
C ILE A 383 -2.70 10.84 -9.43
N GLY A 384 -3.90 10.74 -9.97
CA GLY A 384 -4.44 9.55 -10.62
C GLY A 384 -5.59 8.92 -9.85
N GLU A 385 -5.99 7.75 -10.29
CA GLU A 385 -7.21 7.09 -9.80
C GLU A 385 -7.07 5.57 -9.70
N PHE A 386 -8.01 4.96 -8.97
CA PHE A 386 -8.21 3.53 -8.87
C PHE A 386 -9.64 3.20 -9.30
N VAL A 387 -9.77 2.63 -10.49
CA VAL A 387 -11.07 2.29 -11.09
C VAL A 387 -11.70 1.11 -10.37
N TRP A 388 -12.98 1.20 -10.08
CA TRP A 388 -13.79 0.09 -9.60
C TRP A 388 -14.42 -0.64 -10.80
N THR A 389 -13.96 -1.87 -11.16
CA THR A 389 -12.88 -2.65 -10.57
C THR A 389 -12.00 -3.24 -11.66
N GLY A 390 -10.83 -3.78 -11.27
CA GLY A 390 -9.96 -4.49 -12.20
C GLY A 390 -10.42 -5.92 -12.46
N PHE A 391 -10.66 -6.66 -11.39
CA PHE A 391 -11.26 -8.00 -11.40
C PHE A 391 -12.35 -8.08 -10.34
N ASP A 392 -13.47 -8.69 -10.72
CA ASP A 392 -14.64 -8.82 -9.85
C ASP A 392 -15.23 -10.24 -9.97
#